data_152f91ebc6e3abf1dc239cf5a5530b2e
#
_entry.id   152f91ebc6e3abf1dc239cf5a5530b2e
#
_cell.length_a   1.000
_cell.length_b   1.000
_cell.length_c   1.000
_cell.angle_alpha   90.00
_cell.angle_beta   90.00
_cell.angle_gamma   90.00
#
_symmetry.space_group_name_H-M   'P 1'
#
loop_
_entity.id
_entity.type
_entity.pdbx_description
1 polymer ?
#
loop_
_entity_poly.entity_id
_entity_poly.type
_entity_poly.pdbx_seq_one_letter_code
_entity_poly.pdbx_strand_id
1 'polypeptide(L)'
;MFSPVAEIREEDGVKLYWTPASPFTRKVGVVARELSLWEKIEIVPTTWSLEWGYRTVPFTPGLADANPVARIPTLVTDDGDALGDSTLACLYLNDRSTDRKVIPDDTSKWRMWSLYAVADGMLEAQILMRAEHLRPQNIRSNSFIEKQKDRIERCLDAIELRAGELEGPLDLGQITVGVTLSYQDWREWLDDFRSGRPELSAWYKNFADRPSMRATEPQETPEH
;
A
#
# COMPACT_ATOMS: atom_id res chain seq x y z
N MET A 1 9.59 -20.30 24.75
CA MET A 1 9.21 -21.60 24.20
C MET A 1 8.24 -21.29 23.09
N PHE A 2 8.69 -21.32 21.84
CA PHE A 2 7.82 -21.03 20.70
C PHE A 2 6.84 -22.18 20.55
N SER A 3 5.53 -21.88 20.54
CA SER A 3 4.52 -22.86 20.14
C SER A 3 4.79 -23.32 18.71
N PRO A 4 4.59 -24.60 18.39
CA PRO A 4 4.73 -25.06 17.02
C PRO A 4 3.74 -24.27 16.14
N VAL A 5 4.23 -23.87 14.98
CA VAL A 5 3.42 -23.29 13.91
C VAL A 5 2.21 -24.19 13.70
N ALA A 6 1.01 -23.63 13.79
CA ALA A 6 -0.21 -24.39 13.53
C ALA A 6 -0.08 -25.09 12.19
N GLU A 7 -0.32 -26.41 12.16
CA GLU A 7 -0.37 -27.18 10.92
C GLU A 7 -1.39 -26.56 9.98
N ILE A 8 -0.91 -25.86 8.95
CA ILE A 8 -1.73 -25.30 7.88
C ILE A 8 -2.14 -26.49 7.02
N ARG A 9 -3.44 -26.71 6.94
CA ARG A 9 -4.01 -27.80 6.13
C ARG A 9 -3.89 -27.43 4.64
N GLU A 10 -3.62 -28.41 3.79
CA GLU A 10 -3.49 -28.29 2.32
C GLU A 10 -4.72 -27.67 1.58
N GLU A 11 -5.79 -27.31 2.28
CA GLU A 11 -7.00 -26.69 1.74
C GLU A 11 -7.05 -25.16 1.92
N ASP A 12 -6.06 -24.57 2.57
CA ASP A 12 -6.06 -23.13 2.88
C ASP A 12 -5.43 -22.35 1.72
N GLY A 13 -6.29 -21.74 0.88
CA GLY A 13 -5.85 -20.85 -0.19
C GLY A 13 -5.10 -19.60 0.32
N VAL A 14 -4.64 -18.76 -0.60
CA VAL A 14 -3.93 -17.51 -0.26
C VAL A 14 -4.80 -16.63 0.64
N LYS A 15 -4.25 -16.17 1.78
CA LYS A 15 -4.93 -15.27 2.73
C LYS A 15 -4.28 -13.90 2.75
N LEU A 16 -5.06 -12.85 2.88
CA LEU A 16 -4.57 -11.48 2.98
C LEU A 16 -5.17 -10.79 4.20
N TYR A 17 -4.33 -10.46 5.18
CA TYR A 17 -4.69 -9.57 6.27
C TYR A 17 -4.86 -8.14 5.74
N TRP A 18 -6.08 -7.65 5.80
CA TRP A 18 -6.55 -6.49 5.07
C TRP A 18 -7.26 -5.46 5.93
N THR A 19 -7.01 -4.18 5.66
CA THR A 19 -7.89 -3.08 6.05
C THR A 19 -8.04 -2.08 4.92
N PRO A 20 -9.24 -1.53 4.66
CA PRO A 20 -9.45 -0.54 3.60
C PRO A 20 -8.77 0.80 3.89
N ALA A 21 -8.39 1.07 5.15
CA ALA A 21 -7.70 2.31 5.54
C ALA A 21 -6.21 2.33 5.21
N SER A 22 -5.59 1.17 4.92
CA SER A 22 -4.17 1.09 4.65
C SER A 22 -3.85 1.23 3.17
N PRO A 23 -3.05 2.22 2.76
CA PRO A 23 -2.65 2.34 1.36
C PRO A 23 -1.71 1.21 0.93
N PHE A 24 -0.96 0.59 1.86
CA PHE A 24 -0.13 -0.57 1.55
C PHE A 24 -0.97 -1.82 1.24
N THR A 25 -2.06 -2.06 2.00
CA THR A 25 -2.99 -3.14 1.64
C THR A 25 -3.70 -2.84 0.33
N ARG A 26 -4.10 -1.57 0.13
CA ARG A 26 -4.73 -1.14 -1.12
C ARG A 26 -3.87 -1.42 -2.35
N LYS A 27 -2.56 -1.17 -2.27
CA LYS A 27 -1.62 -1.50 -3.35
C LYS A 27 -1.73 -2.97 -3.74
N VAL A 28 -1.72 -3.88 -2.76
CA VAL A 28 -1.90 -5.33 -2.99
C VAL A 28 -3.28 -5.64 -3.58
N GLY A 29 -4.32 -4.99 -3.08
CA GLY A 29 -5.69 -5.16 -3.60
C GLY A 29 -5.88 -4.70 -5.04
N VAL A 30 -5.24 -3.59 -5.44
CA VAL A 30 -5.22 -3.12 -6.83
C VAL A 30 -4.49 -4.13 -7.70
N VAL A 31 -3.29 -4.57 -7.31
CA VAL A 31 -2.52 -5.59 -8.03
C VAL A 31 -3.32 -6.89 -8.20
N ALA A 32 -3.92 -7.39 -7.13
CA ALA A 32 -4.72 -8.62 -7.18
C ALA A 32 -5.89 -8.52 -8.18
N ARG A 33 -6.54 -7.36 -8.26
CA ARG A 33 -7.65 -7.12 -9.20
C ARG A 33 -7.17 -6.98 -10.64
N GLU A 34 -6.09 -6.25 -10.88
CA GLU A 34 -5.50 -6.10 -12.21
C GLU A 34 -4.99 -7.44 -12.77
N LEU A 35 -4.57 -8.35 -11.89
CA LEU A 35 -4.14 -9.69 -12.23
C LEU A 35 -5.27 -10.75 -12.23
N SER A 36 -6.52 -10.34 -11.95
CA SER A 36 -7.69 -11.24 -11.85
C SER A 36 -7.53 -12.33 -10.77
N LEU A 37 -6.82 -12.01 -9.69
CA LEU A 37 -6.56 -12.94 -8.59
C LEU A 37 -7.37 -12.63 -7.33
N TRP A 38 -8.05 -11.47 -7.26
CA TRP A 38 -8.74 -11.03 -6.05
C TRP A 38 -9.73 -12.04 -5.49
N GLU A 39 -10.54 -12.65 -6.34
CA GLU A 39 -11.57 -13.62 -5.93
C GLU A 39 -10.99 -14.97 -5.45
N LYS A 40 -9.68 -15.16 -5.61
CA LYS A 40 -8.95 -16.35 -5.15
C LYS A 40 -8.25 -16.14 -3.82
N ILE A 41 -8.41 -14.96 -3.21
CA ILE A 41 -7.75 -14.56 -1.97
C ILE A 41 -8.79 -14.50 -0.86
N GLU A 42 -8.57 -15.25 0.21
CA GLU A 42 -9.32 -15.09 1.45
C GLU A 42 -8.92 -13.78 2.14
N ILE A 43 -9.89 -12.88 2.30
CA ILE A 43 -9.66 -11.62 2.99
C ILE A 43 -9.90 -11.79 4.49
N VAL A 44 -8.87 -11.55 5.29
CA VAL A 44 -8.94 -11.51 6.75
C VAL A 44 -9.08 -10.05 7.18
N PRO A 45 -10.28 -9.59 7.55
CA PRO A 45 -10.47 -8.22 8.01
C PRO A 45 -9.58 -7.93 9.22
N THR A 46 -8.78 -6.88 9.12
CA THR A 46 -7.77 -6.61 10.13
C THR A 46 -7.91 -5.18 10.62
N THR A 47 -8.07 -5.04 11.91
CA THR A 47 -7.97 -3.77 12.62
C THR A 47 -6.53 -3.56 13.02
N TRP A 48 -5.95 -2.44 12.61
CA TRP A 48 -4.62 -2.04 13.01
C TRP A 48 -4.62 -0.57 13.35
N SER A 49 -4.17 -0.24 14.53
CA SER A 49 -4.05 1.13 14.98
C SER A 49 -2.59 1.56 15.00
N LEU A 50 -2.29 2.69 14.37
CA LEU A 50 -1.04 3.43 14.57
C LEU A 50 -1.03 4.09 15.95
N GLU A 51 -1.36 3.35 17.00
CA GLU A 51 -1.53 3.98 18.29
C GLU A 51 -0.25 4.20 19.03
N TRP A 52 -0.10 5.43 19.38
CA TRP A 52 0.91 5.92 20.29
C TRP A 52 0.34 5.98 21.72
N GLY A 53 -0.34 4.89 22.15
CA GLY A 53 -0.83 4.75 23.53
C GLY A 53 -2.19 5.37 23.83
N TYR A 54 -2.99 5.77 22.83
CA TYR A 54 -4.26 6.47 23.05
C TYR A 54 -5.51 5.66 22.74
N ARG A 55 -5.42 4.65 21.92
CA ARG A 55 -6.48 3.66 21.69
C ARG A 55 -5.84 2.30 21.61
N THR A 56 -6.27 1.40 22.45
CA THR A 56 -6.00 -0.03 22.32
C THR A 56 -7.05 -0.62 21.39
N VAL A 57 -6.72 -0.78 20.12
CA VAL A 57 -7.52 -1.63 19.24
C VAL A 57 -6.94 -3.03 19.32
N PRO A 58 -7.74 -4.07 19.61
CA PRO A 58 -7.23 -5.43 19.68
C PRO A 58 -6.61 -5.82 18.33
N PHE A 59 -5.43 -6.40 18.37
CA PHE A 59 -4.84 -7.04 17.20
C PHE A 59 -5.78 -8.12 16.66
N THR A 60 -5.92 -8.19 15.35
CA THR A 60 -6.61 -9.30 14.71
C THR A 60 -5.91 -10.61 15.10
N PRO A 61 -6.64 -11.58 15.66
CA PRO A 61 -6.08 -12.88 16.02
C PRO A 61 -5.35 -13.52 14.82
N GLY A 62 -4.21 -14.13 15.09
CA GLY A 62 -3.40 -14.80 14.08
C GLY A 62 -2.45 -13.90 13.26
N LEU A 63 -2.61 -12.56 13.27
CA LEU A 63 -1.70 -11.68 12.52
C LEU A 63 -0.26 -11.78 13.05
N ALA A 64 -0.07 -11.69 14.37
CA ALA A 64 1.26 -11.78 14.97
C ALA A 64 1.87 -13.18 14.88
N ASP A 65 1.02 -14.21 14.84
CA ASP A 65 1.46 -15.59 14.65
C ASP A 65 1.95 -15.82 13.21
N ALA A 66 1.21 -15.28 12.23
CA ALA A 66 1.60 -15.32 10.82
C ALA A 66 2.81 -14.42 10.52
N ASN A 67 2.82 -13.21 11.06
CA ASN A 67 3.88 -12.23 10.84
C ASN A 67 4.33 -11.61 12.16
N PRO A 68 5.52 -11.97 12.68
CA PRO A 68 6.02 -11.44 13.95
C PRO A 68 6.17 -9.90 13.97
N VAL A 69 6.31 -9.26 12.81
CA VAL A 69 6.31 -7.78 12.68
C VAL A 69 4.92 -7.20 12.90
N ALA A 70 3.86 -8.04 12.79
CA ALA A 70 2.46 -7.70 12.99
C ALA A 70 2.02 -6.46 12.17
N ARG A 71 2.47 -6.36 10.93
CA ARG A 71 2.10 -5.29 9.97
C ARG A 71 1.14 -5.81 8.92
N ILE A 72 0.39 -4.90 8.35
CA ILE A 72 -0.46 -5.13 7.17
C ILE A 72 0.05 -4.32 5.98
N PRO A 73 -0.07 -4.88 4.75
CA PRO A 73 -0.58 -6.22 4.47
C PRO A 73 0.36 -7.32 4.97
N THR A 74 -0.22 -8.43 5.33
CA THR A 74 0.46 -9.72 5.41
C THR A 74 -0.30 -10.67 4.50
N LEU A 75 0.39 -11.23 3.51
CA LEU A 75 -0.15 -12.26 2.64
C LEU A 75 0.42 -13.60 3.08
N VAL A 76 -0.45 -14.57 3.34
CA VAL A 76 -0.05 -15.96 3.59
C VAL A 76 -0.28 -16.75 2.31
N THR A 77 0.77 -17.38 1.83
CA THR A 77 0.73 -18.18 0.60
C THR A 77 -0.02 -19.49 0.81
N ASP A 78 -0.36 -20.18 -0.27
CA ASP A 78 -0.93 -21.53 -0.24
C ASP A 78 0.02 -22.57 0.37
N ASP A 79 1.33 -22.32 0.38
CA ASP A 79 2.34 -23.14 1.06
C ASP A 79 2.56 -22.74 2.53
N GLY A 80 1.85 -21.70 3.01
CA GLY A 80 1.91 -21.23 4.40
C GLY A 80 3.00 -20.21 4.70
N ASP A 81 3.75 -19.73 3.70
CA ASP A 81 4.73 -18.68 3.89
C ASP A 81 4.06 -17.32 4.11
N ALA A 82 4.47 -16.59 5.13
CA ALA A 82 3.96 -15.26 5.42
C ALA A 82 4.83 -14.17 4.80
N LEU A 83 4.25 -13.44 3.85
CA LEU A 83 4.87 -12.30 3.18
C LEU A 83 4.40 -11.01 3.86
N GLY A 84 5.18 -10.51 4.80
CA GLY A 84 4.85 -9.40 5.68
C GLY A 84 5.10 -8.00 5.12
N ASP A 85 5.35 -7.89 3.81
CA ASP A 85 5.62 -6.64 3.08
C ASP A 85 4.75 -6.55 1.84
N SER A 86 4.23 -5.36 1.57
CA SER A 86 3.36 -5.15 0.40
C SER A 86 4.07 -5.39 -0.93
N THR A 87 5.38 -5.17 -0.99
CA THR A 87 6.19 -5.45 -2.18
C THR A 87 6.26 -6.94 -2.44
N LEU A 88 6.58 -7.71 -1.39
CA LEU A 88 6.64 -9.18 -1.48
C LEU A 88 5.29 -9.78 -1.86
N ALA A 89 4.20 -9.27 -1.29
CA ALA A 89 2.85 -9.67 -1.66
C ALA A 89 2.55 -9.39 -3.15
N CYS A 90 2.94 -8.21 -3.66
CA CYS A 90 2.77 -7.87 -5.07
C CYS A 90 3.65 -8.75 -5.99
N LEU A 91 4.89 -9.04 -5.60
CA LEU A 91 5.78 -9.94 -6.32
C LEU A 91 5.17 -11.34 -6.42
N TYR A 92 4.72 -11.89 -5.29
CA TYR A 92 4.07 -13.20 -5.26
C TYR A 92 2.85 -13.27 -6.17
N LEU A 93 1.95 -12.28 -6.09
CA LEU A 93 0.77 -12.22 -6.96
C LEU A 93 1.15 -12.08 -8.43
N ASN A 94 2.19 -11.28 -8.73
CA ASN A 94 2.71 -11.17 -10.09
C ASN A 94 3.19 -12.53 -10.61
N ASP A 95 3.93 -13.29 -9.81
CA ASP A 95 4.44 -14.59 -10.22
C ASP A 95 3.33 -15.63 -10.42
N ARG A 96 2.29 -15.58 -9.58
CA ARG A 96 1.09 -16.45 -9.68
C ARG A 96 0.20 -16.15 -10.88
N SER A 97 0.25 -14.96 -11.46
CA SER A 97 -0.56 -14.61 -12.63
C SER A 97 0.03 -15.23 -13.90
N THR A 98 -0.83 -15.86 -14.71
CA THR A 98 -0.44 -16.47 -15.99
C THR A 98 -0.69 -15.57 -17.19
N ASP A 99 -1.69 -14.69 -17.11
CA ASP A 99 -2.20 -13.94 -18.26
C ASP A 99 -1.64 -12.52 -18.35
N ARG A 100 -1.39 -11.91 -17.20
CA ARG A 100 -0.93 -10.52 -17.09
C ARG A 100 0.20 -10.42 -16.09
N LYS A 101 1.07 -9.45 -16.29
CA LYS A 101 2.13 -9.08 -15.36
C LYS A 101 2.07 -7.57 -15.13
N VAL A 102 2.34 -7.17 -13.89
CA VAL A 102 2.54 -5.76 -13.52
C VAL A 102 3.99 -5.46 -13.19
N ILE A 103 4.85 -6.45 -13.30
CA ILE A 103 6.31 -6.32 -13.18
C ILE A 103 6.89 -6.81 -14.49
N PRO A 104 7.51 -5.92 -15.29
CA PRO A 104 8.17 -6.30 -16.53
C PRO A 104 9.29 -7.32 -16.29
N ASP A 105 9.51 -8.21 -17.25
CA ASP A 105 10.59 -9.21 -17.23
C ASP A 105 11.84 -8.77 -18.03
N ASP A 106 11.74 -7.65 -18.72
CA ASP A 106 12.81 -7.03 -19.51
C ASP A 106 13.56 -5.91 -18.74
N THR A 107 14.40 -5.18 -19.44
CA THR A 107 15.22 -4.10 -18.85
C THR A 107 14.40 -2.91 -18.34
N SER A 108 13.13 -2.76 -18.78
CA SER A 108 12.24 -1.68 -18.32
C SER A 108 11.85 -1.84 -16.83
N LYS A 109 12.01 -3.05 -16.27
CA LYS A 109 11.77 -3.31 -14.85
C LYS A 109 12.55 -2.37 -13.92
N TRP A 110 13.73 -1.95 -14.29
CA TRP A 110 14.54 -1.06 -13.44
C TRP A 110 14.01 0.36 -13.41
N ARG A 111 13.39 0.82 -14.50
CA ARG A 111 12.67 2.09 -14.53
C ARG A 111 11.43 2.01 -13.66
N MET A 112 10.64 0.95 -13.81
CA MET A 112 9.48 0.67 -12.95
C MET A 112 9.89 0.63 -11.47
N TRP A 113 10.94 -0.11 -11.10
CA TRP A 113 11.42 -0.17 -9.71
C TRP A 113 11.93 1.17 -9.19
N SER A 114 12.56 1.97 -10.04
CA SER A 114 12.99 3.33 -9.68
C SER A 114 11.77 4.24 -9.36
N LEU A 115 10.72 4.17 -10.18
CA LEU A 115 9.49 4.91 -9.95
C LEU A 115 8.76 4.39 -8.70
N TYR A 116 8.66 3.07 -8.57
CA TYR A 116 8.13 2.39 -7.40
C TYR A 116 8.79 2.88 -6.11
N ALA A 117 10.12 2.90 -6.06
CA ALA A 117 10.86 3.30 -4.87
C ALA A 117 10.58 4.75 -4.44
N VAL A 118 10.39 5.66 -5.41
CA VAL A 118 10.01 7.06 -5.12
C VAL A 118 8.59 7.12 -4.54
N ALA A 119 7.64 6.44 -5.19
CA ALA A 119 6.24 6.44 -4.76
C ALA A 119 6.03 5.73 -3.42
N ASP A 120 6.70 4.60 -3.19
CA ASP A 120 6.62 3.84 -1.94
C ASP A 120 7.26 4.60 -0.77
N GLY A 121 8.42 5.25 -1.01
CA GLY A 121 9.06 6.13 -0.03
C GLY A 121 8.22 7.38 0.29
N MET A 122 7.46 7.90 -0.68
CA MET A 122 6.50 8.96 -0.46
C MET A 122 5.33 8.46 0.41
N LEU A 123 4.80 7.26 0.11
CA LEU A 123 3.74 6.63 0.88
C LEU A 123 4.17 6.40 2.33
N GLU A 124 5.40 5.94 2.54
CA GLU A 124 5.97 5.82 3.89
C GLU A 124 5.99 7.16 4.63
N ALA A 125 6.41 8.25 3.96
CA ALA A 125 6.42 9.58 4.54
C ALA A 125 5.00 10.04 4.94
N GLN A 126 3.99 9.76 4.13
CA GLN A 126 2.59 10.05 4.43
C GLN A 126 2.10 9.27 5.68
N ILE A 127 2.46 8.00 5.80
CA ILE A 127 2.10 7.19 6.99
C ILE A 127 2.83 7.66 8.25
N LEU A 128 4.12 8.02 8.15
CA LEU A 128 4.85 8.60 9.27
C LEU A 128 4.24 9.93 9.73
N MET A 129 3.81 10.74 8.79
CA MET A 129 3.13 12.00 9.07
C MET A 129 1.76 11.77 9.73
N ARG A 130 0.97 10.77 9.24
CA ARG A 130 -0.26 10.34 9.90
C ARG A 130 -0.01 9.92 11.34
N ALA A 131 1.01 9.09 11.57
CA ALA A 131 1.35 8.65 12.92
C ALA A 131 1.62 9.83 13.85
N GLU A 132 2.31 10.86 13.38
CA GLU A 132 2.59 12.05 14.17
C GLU A 132 1.34 12.92 14.40
N HIS A 133 0.43 13.00 13.41
CA HIS A 133 -0.86 13.69 13.55
C HIS A 133 -1.79 13.04 14.58
N LEU A 134 -1.68 11.73 14.79
CA LEU A 134 -2.46 11.01 15.80
C LEU A 134 -1.95 11.24 17.22
N ARG A 135 -0.74 11.78 17.40
CA ARG A 135 -0.23 12.13 18.73
C ARG A 135 -0.99 13.31 19.33
N PRO A 136 -1.13 13.38 20.64
CA PRO A 136 -1.58 14.59 21.30
C PRO A 136 -0.73 15.80 20.93
N GLN A 137 -1.38 16.93 20.80
CA GLN A 137 -0.76 18.16 20.32
C GLN A 137 0.47 18.57 21.15
N ASN A 138 0.46 18.32 22.47
CA ASN A 138 1.55 18.69 23.37
C ASN A 138 2.83 17.84 23.24
N ILE A 139 2.76 16.69 22.54
CA ILE A 139 3.93 15.83 22.27
C ILE A 139 4.16 15.61 20.77
N ARG A 140 3.41 16.31 19.93
CA ARG A 140 3.55 16.25 18.47
C ARG A 140 4.79 17.03 18.04
N SER A 141 5.61 16.45 17.18
CA SER A 141 6.80 17.10 16.63
C SER A 141 6.47 17.78 15.30
N ASN A 142 6.32 19.11 15.32
CA ASN A 142 6.10 19.88 14.10
C ASN A 142 7.30 19.78 13.14
N SER A 143 8.53 19.78 13.66
CA SER A 143 9.72 19.64 12.82
C SER A 143 9.80 18.27 12.11
N PHE A 144 9.27 17.22 12.74
CA PHE A 144 9.16 15.91 12.07
C PHE A 144 8.11 15.94 10.95
N ILE A 145 6.96 16.58 11.20
CA ILE A 145 5.91 16.77 10.19
C ILE A 145 6.46 17.52 8.98
N GLU A 146 7.11 18.68 9.19
CA GLU A 146 7.71 19.48 8.11
C GLU A 146 8.73 18.67 7.31
N LYS A 147 9.57 17.88 7.98
CA LYS A 147 10.51 16.99 7.29
C LYS A 147 9.83 15.96 6.37
N GLN A 148 8.68 15.41 6.79
CA GLN A 148 7.92 14.49 5.93
C GLN A 148 7.25 15.24 4.78
N LYS A 149 6.72 16.44 4.99
CA LYS A 149 6.19 17.31 3.93
C LYS A 149 7.25 17.58 2.86
N ASP A 150 8.42 18.03 3.24
CA ASP A 150 9.54 18.26 2.32
C ASP A 150 9.90 17.02 1.50
N ARG A 151 9.80 15.83 2.12
CA ARG A 151 10.05 14.56 1.41
C ARG A 151 8.95 14.29 0.39
N ILE A 152 7.69 14.47 0.77
CA ILE A 152 6.53 14.27 -0.10
C ILE A 152 6.62 15.21 -1.30
N GLU A 153 6.89 16.50 -1.08
CA GLU A 153 7.04 17.50 -2.15
C GLU A 153 8.13 17.11 -3.16
N ARG A 154 9.32 16.74 -2.67
CA ARG A 154 10.41 16.28 -3.57
C ARG A 154 10.05 15.03 -4.37
N CYS A 155 9.30 14.11 -3.77
CA CYS A 155 8.84 12.92 -4.48
C CYS A 155 7.81 13.28 -5.56
N LEU A 156 6.86 14.15 -5.25
CA LEU A 156 5.88 14.65 -6.20
C LEU A 156 6.53 15.34 -7.39
N ASP A 157 7.50 16.23 -7.14
CA ASP A 157 8.26 16.92 -8.20
C ASP A 157 9.04 15.92 -9.07
N ALA A 158 9.66 14.92 -8.45
CA ALA A 158 10.37 13.88 -9.18
C ALA A 158 9.44 13.02 -10.04
N ILE A 159 8.22 12.75 -9.59
CA ILE A 159 7.21 12.00 -10.35
C ILE A 159 6.65 12.87 -11.49
N GLU A 160 6.39 14.16 -11.26
CA GLU A 160 5.95 15.10 -12.30
C GLU A 160 6.97 15.16 -13.45
N LEU A 161 8.27 15.29 -13.14
CA LEU A 161 9.35 15.28 -14.15
C LEU A 161 9.43 13.98 -14.94
N ARG A 162 8.84 12.91 -14.40
CA ARG A 162 8.82 11.57 -14.99
C ARG A 162 7.43 11.16 -15.48
N ALA A 163 6.49 12.11 -15.61
CA ALA A 163 5.09 11.81 -15.95
C ALA A 163 4.96 10.98 -17.25
N GLY A 164 5.84 11.18 -18.23
CA GLY A 164 5.90 10.35 -19.42
C GLY A 164 6.19 8.85 -19.17
N GLU A 165 6.75 8.51 -18.02
CA GLU A 165 6.98 7.11 -17.63
C GLU A 165 5.71 6.44 -17.06
N LEU A 166 4.69 7.25 -16.74
CA LEU A 166 3.39 6.78 -16.26
C LEU A 166 2.48 6.32 -17.42
N GLU A 167 2.92 6.52 -18.66
CA GLU A 167 2.21 6.03 -19.83
C GLU A 167 2.69 4.64 -20.25
N GLY A 168 1.84 3.93 -20.99
CA GLY A 168 2.16 2.60 -21.51
C GLY A 168 1.47 1.47 -20.73
N PRO A 169 1.99 0.23 -20.84
CA PRO A 169 1.43 -0.91 -20.13
C PRO A 169 1.46 -0.69 -18.62
N LEU A 170 0.38 -1.11 -17.96
CA LEU A 170 0.26 -0.97 -16.51
C LEU A 170 1.36 -1.74 -15.79
N ASP A 171 2.05 -1.07 -14.88
CA ASP A 171 3.07 -1.67 -14.02
C ASP A 171 2.91 -1.31 -12.53
N LEU A 172 3.69 -1.96 -11.68
CA LEU A 172 3.64 -1.78 -10.23
C LEU A 172 4.07 -0.36 -9.81
N GLY A 173 4.93 0.30 -10.57
CA GLY A 173 5.32 1.69 -10.33
C GLY A 173 4.12 2.63 -10.48
N GLN A 174 3.39 2.52 -11.59
CA GLN A 174 2.15 3.28 -11.84
C GLN A 174 1.08 3.00 -10.77
N ILE A 175 0.86 1.73 -10.41
CA ILE A 175 -0.08 1.36 -9.34
C ILE A 175 0.31 2.04 -8.03
N THR A 176 1.59 2.02 -7.68
CA THR A 176 2.07 2.61 -6.43
C THR A 176 1.88 4.13 -6.43
N VAL A 177 2.20 4.81 -7.53
CA VAL A 177 1.93 6.25 -7.70
C VAL A 177 0.44 6.54 -7.51
N GLY A 178 -0.44 5.83 -8.22
CA GLY A 178 -1.89 6.04 -8.14
C GLY A 178 -2.45 5.85 -6.74
N VAL A 179 -2.02 4.80 -6.04
CA VAL A 179 -2.44 4.53 -4.65
C VAL A 179 -1.95 5.62 -3.70
N THR A 180 -0.71 6.08 -3.88
CA THR A 180 -0.09 7.11 -3.03
C THR A 180 -0.79 8.46 -3.20
N LEU A 181 -1.12 8.86 -4.44
CA LEU A 181 -1.86 10.10 -4.72
C LEU A 181 -3.30 10.02 -4.19
N SER A 182 -3.95 8.88 -4.34
CA SER A 182 -5.28 8.68 -3.77
C SER A 182 -5.30 8.74 -2.24
N TYR A 183 -4.25 8.24 -1.60
CA TYR A 183 -4.12 8.39 -0.15
C TYR A 183 -3.92 9.85 0.26
N GLN A 184 -3.19 10.63 -0.54
CA GLN A 184 -3.02 12.07 -0.33
C GLN A 184 -4.35 12.81 -0.43
N ASP A 185 -5.16 12.54 -1.45
CA ASP A 185 -6.50 13.13 -1.60
C ASP A 185 -7.46 12.77 -0.45
N TRP A 186 -7.32 11.57 0.09
CA TRP A 186 -8.18 11.10 1.17
C TRP A 186 -7.86 11.73 2.53
N ARG A 187 -6.62 12.22 2.72
CA ARG A 187 -6.15 12.75 4.01
C ARG A 187 -6.12 14.29 4.00
N GLU A 188 -7.08 14.92 4.67
CA GLU A 188 -7.26 16.39 4.75
C GLU A 188 -6.03 17.15 5.29
N TRP A 189 -5.13 16.47 5.99
CA TRP A 189 -3.90 17.06 6.53
C TRP A 189 -2.71 16.98 5.56
N LEU A 190 -2.89 16.44 4.37
CA LEU A 190 -1.92 16.48 3.28
C LEU A 190 -2.30 17.58 2.28
N ASP A 191 -1.28 18.26 1.76
CA ASP A 191 -1.47 19.34 0.79
C ASP A 191 -1.91 18.77 -0.58
N ASP A 192 -2.60 19.58 -1.38
CA ASP A 192 -3.01 19.17 -2.73
C ASP A 192 -1.79 18.98 -3.63
N PHE A 193 -1.59 17.77 -4.10
CA PHE A 193 -0.46 17.40 -4.96
C PHE A 193 -0.51 18.04 -6.35
N ARG A 194 -1.64 18.59 -6.77
CA ARG A 194 -1.86 19.09 -8.14
C ARG A 194 -1.20 20.43 -8.39
N SER A 195 -0.96 21.19 -7.34
CA SER A 195 -0.35 22.52 -7.45
C SER A 195 1.04 22.44 -8.08
N GLY A 196 1.20 23.05 -9.26
CA GLY A 196 2.45 23.03 -10.01
C GLY A 196 2.78 21.72 -10.73
N ARG A 197 1.85 20.73 -10.78
CA ARG A 197 2.09 19.38 -11.36
C ARG A 197 0.97 19.00 -12.33
N PRO A 198 0.89 19.67 -13.49
CA PRO A 198 -0.20 19.46 -14.45
C PRO A 198 -0.20 18.07 -15.09
N GLU A 199 0.96 17.52 -15.40
CA GLU A 199 1.09 16.21 -16.07
C GLU A 199 0.65 15.08 -15.13
N LEU A 200 1.12 15.10 -13.88
CA LEU A 200 0.73 14.14 -12.85
C LEU A 200 -0.77 14.24 -12.53
N SER A 201 -1.29 15.45 -12.48
CA SER A 201 -2.71 15.71 -12.26
C SER A 201 -3.58 15.14 -13.39
N ALA A 202 -3.18 15.36 -14.64
CA ALA A 202 -3.89 14.84 -15.81
C ALA A 202 -3.85 13.31 -15.87
N TRP A 203 -2.70 12.72 -15.61
CA TRP A 203 -2.56 11.27 -15.55
C TRP A 203 -3.42 10.65 -14.45
N TYR A 204 -3.34 11.19 -13.23
CA TYR A 204 -4.06 10.64 -12.08
C TYR A 204 -5.57 10.68 -12.26
N LYS A 205 -6.10 11.73 -12.88
CA LYS A 205 -7.54 11.84 -13.20
C LYS A 205 -8.03 10.61 -13.96
N ASN A 206 -7.28 10.14 -14.94
CA ASN A 206 -7.62 8.95 -15.72
C ASN A 206 -7.33 7.66 -14.95
N PHE A 207 -6.23 7.63 -14.19
CA PHE A 207 -5.82 6.44 -13.43
C PHE A 207 -6.80 6.12 -12.29
N ALA A 208 -7.31 7.14 -11.61
CA ALA A 208 -8.29 6.98 -10.52
C ALA A 208 -9.60 6.33 -10.98
N ASP A 209 -9.95 6.46 -12.26
CA ASP A 209 -11.15 5.87 -12.85
C ASP A 209 -11.04 4.37 -13.15
N ARG A 210 -9.87 3.77 -12.97
CA ARG A 210 -9.70 2.32 -13.18
C ARG A 210 -10.62 1.52 -12.25
N PRO A 211 -11.25 0.44 -12.73
CA PRO A 211 -12.13 -0.40 -11.90
C PRO A 211 -11.45 -0.90 -10.62
N SER A 212 -10.16 -1.25 -10.68
CA SER A 212 -9.37 -1.70 -9.54
C SER A 212 -9.17 -0.61 -8.49
N MET A 213 -8.97 0.65 -8.91
CA MET A 213 -8.84 1.80 -8.04
C MET A 213 -10.17 2.16 -7.36
N ARG A 214 -11.27 2.16 -8.11
CA ARG A 214 -12.62 2.41 -7.59
C ARG A 214 -13.06 1.33 -6.60
N ALA A 215 -12.81 0.06 -6.92
CA ALA A 215 -13.18 -1.06 -6.07
C ALA A 215 -12.36 -1.15 -4.76
N THR A 216 -11.31 -0.35 -4.64
CA THR A 216 -10.42 -0.30 -3.47
C THR A 216 -10.33 1.10 -2.87
N GLU A 217 -11.31 1.96 -3.09
CA GLU A 217 -11.34 3.29 -2.50
C GLU A 217 -11.10 3.23 -0.99
N PRO A 218 -10.23 4.11 -0.45
CA PRO A 218 -9.89 4.07 0.96
C PRO A 218 -11.11 4.42 1.82
N GLN A 219 -11.26 3.68 2.91
CA GLN A 219 -12.33 3.88 3.88
C GLN A 219 -11.74 3.82 5.27
N GLU A 220 -12.31 4.56 6.22
CA GLU A 220 -11.93 4.40 7.61
C GLU A 220 -12.27 2.98 8.08
N THR A 221 -11.37 2.41 8.89
CA THR A 221 -11.66 1.14 9.54
C THR A 221 -12.76 1.37 10.57
N PRO A 222 -13.85 0.61 10.54
CA PRO A 222 -14.88 0.75 11.55
C PRO A 222 -14.29 0.64 12.96
N GLU A 223 -14.67 1.56 13.84
CA GLU A 223 -14.38 1.43 15.27
C GLU A 223 -15.19 0.25 15.81
N HIS A 224 -14.55 -0.71 16.47
CA HIS A 224 -15.18 -1.82 17.17
C HIS A 224 -15.31 -1.51 18.65
#